data_9eef322a3f0613f44a6314770850e16c
#
_entry.id   9eef322a3f0613f44a6314770850e16c
#
_cell.length_a   1.000
_cell.length_b   1.000
_cell.length_c   1.000
_cell.angle_alpha   90.00
_cell.angle_beta   90.00
_cell.angle_gamma   90.00
#
_symmetry.space_group_name_H-M   'P 1'
#
loop_
_entity.id
_entity.type
_entity.pdbx_description
1 polymer ?
#
loop_
_entity_poly.entity_id
_entity_poly.type
_entity_poly.pdbx_seq_one_letter_code
_entity_poly.pdbx_strand_id
1 'polypeptide(L)'
;TARSLGIYRCPADKTPSDIGPRVRSISMNTYLARMVDETTYQPWALQKYTEIRKPSMLWVFVDEHPDGINDGVFSTLSGKANAFNDLPASYHNGAGGFSFSDGHAEIKKWLDPGTKRPVLRQPVSSGTVAPHDFPWVNERAKNQ
;
A
#
# COMPACT_ATOMS: atom_id res chain seq x y z
N THR A 1 10.95 -2.06 23.09
CA THR A 1 9.58 -2.56 23.23
C THR A 1 8.67 -1.55 22.57
N ALA A 2 8.12 -1.87 21.40
CA ALA A 2 7.18 -1.00 20.70
C ALA A 2 5.90 -0.87 21.55
N ARG A 3 5.85 0.11 22.42
CA ARG A 3 4.66 0.42 23.24
C ARG A 3 3.63 1.24 22.48
N SER A 4 3.88 1.58 21.20
CA SER A 4 2.97 2.38 20.40
C SER A 4 2.67 1.67 19.08
N LEU A 5 1.58 0.91 19.04
CA LEU A 5 0.99 0.41 17.79
C LEU A 5 0.51 1.55 16.88
N GLY A 6 0.42 2.77 17.41
CA GLY A 6 -0.03 3.95 16.68
C GLY A 6 0.82 4.33 15.46
N ILE A 7 2.09 3.90 15.38
CA ILE A 7 2.94 4.14 14.22
C ILE A 7 2.50 3.37 12.96
N TYR A 8 1.72 2.30 13.13
CA TYR A 8 1.22 1.48 12.01
C TYR A 8 -0.16 1.92 11.53
N ARG A 9 -0.69 3.00 12.09
CA ARG A 9 -2.02 3.49 11.77
C ARG A 9 -2.00 4.98 11.42
N CYS A 10 -2.52 5.31 10.25
CA CYS A 10 -2.77 6.70 9.88
C CYS A 10 -3.83 7.31 10.82
N PRO A 11 -3.58 8.47 11.45
CA PRO A 11 -4.57 9.14 12.30
C PRO A 11 -5.87 9.53 11.58
N ALA A 12 -5.82 9.66 10.25
CA ALA A 12 -6.98 9.92 9.41
C ALA A 12 -7.87 8.68 9.19
N ASP A 13 -7.36 7.46 9.45
CA ASP A 13 -8.20 6.26 9.45
C ASP A 13 -9.12 6.24 10.67
N LYS A 14 -10.40 6.51 10.45
CA LYS A 14 -11.46 6.45 11.45
C LYS A 14 -12.31 5.18 11.34
N THR A 15 -11.96 4.27 10.44
CA THR A 15 -12.72 3.06 10.19
C THR A 15 -12.51 2.05 11.32
N PRO A 16 -13.56 1.58 11.99
CA PRO A 16 -13.44 0.50 12.97
C PRO A 16 -13.18 -0.84 12.26
N SER A 17 -12.57 -1.79 12.98
CA SER A 17 -12.61 -3.20 12.59
C SER A 17 -13.79 -3.91 13.24
N ASP A 18 -14.07 -5.14 12.82
CA ASP A 18 -15.19 -5.93 13.38
C ASP A 18 -14.95 -6.37 14.83
N ILE A 19 -13.71 -6.36 15.28
CA ILE A 19 -13.27 -6.81 16.61
C ILE A 19 -12.75 -5.66 17.50
N GLY A 20 -12.89 -4.40 17.08
CA GLY A 20 -12.43 -3.25 17.85
C GLY A 20 -11.67 -2.21 17.04
N PRO A 21 -10.91 -1.33 17.69
CA PRO A 21 -10.10 -0.32 17.00
C PRO A 21 -9.06 -0.97 16.10
N ARG A 22 -8.93 -0.47 14.87
CA ARG A 22 -7.87 -0.91 13.97
C ARG A 22 -6.50 -0.59 14.56
N VAL A 23 -5.60 -1.55 14.48
CA VAL A 23 -4.21 -1.37 14.94
C VAL A 23 -3.27 -0.99 13.80
N ARG A 24 -3.71 -1.17 12.56
CA ARG A 24 -2.91 -0.91 11.35
C ARG A 24 -3.81 -0.37 10.22
N SER A 25 -3.29 0.58 9.44
CA SER A 25 -3.89 1.07 8.19
C SER A 25 -2.86 1.21 7.07
N ILE A 26 -1.61 0.82 7.31
CA ILE A 26 -0.54 0.87 6.32
C ILE A 26 -0.06 -0.53 6.00
N SER A 27 0.43 -0.72 4.78
CA SER A 27 0.99 -1.98 4.29
C SER A 27 2.31 -1.75 3.57
N MET A 28 3.17 -2.78 3.59
CA MET A 28 4.49 -2.73 3.00
C MET A 28 4.44 -3.15 1.52
N ASN A 29 5.29 -2.54 0.72
CA ASN A 29 5.49 -2.90 -0.68
C ASN A 29 5.88 -4.38 -0.83
N THR A 30 5.13 -5.12 -1.65
CA THR A 30 5.37 -6.55 -1.88
C THR A 30 6.76 -6.85 -2.44
N TYR A 31 7.35 -5.93 -3.22
CA TYR A 31 8.71 -6.11 -3.75
C TYR A 31 9.82 -5.99 -2.71
N LEU A 32 9.49 -5.51 -1.50
CA LEU A 32 10.40 -5.48 -0.35
C LEU A 32 10.13 -6.64 0.62
N ALA A 33 8.99 -7.31 0.50
CA ALA A 33 8.63 -8.45 1.32
C ALA A 33 9.21 -9.73 0.71
N ARG A 34 10.27 -10.25 1.29
CA ARG A 34 10.92 -11.50 0.85
C ARG A 34 10.03 -12.73 1.05
N MET A 35 9.28 -12.73 2.15
CA MET A 35 8.27 -13.73 2.48
C MET A 35 6.95 -13.00 2.66
N VAL A 36 5.95 -13.37 1.88
CA VAL A 36 4.59 -12.83 2.04
C VAL A 36 3.86 -13.62 3.14
N ASP A 37 4.14 -14.91 3.20
CA ASP A 37 3.71 -15.84 4.23
C ASP A 37 4.80 -16.91 4.46
N GLU A 38 4.56 -17.89 5.32
CA GLU A 38 5.54 -18.94 5.66
C GLU A 38 5.96 -19.82 4.46
N THR A 39 5.21 -19.80 3.38
CA THR A 39 5.40 -20.66 2.20
C THR A 39 5.76 -19.89 0.93
N THR A 40 5.39 -18.61 0.86
CA THR A 40 5.51 -17.80 -0.37
C THR A 40 6.79 -16.99 -0.37
N TYR A 41 7.82 -17.53 -0.98
CA TYR A 41 9.10 -16.86 -1.19
C TYR A 41 9.06 -15.98 -2.45
N GLN A 42 9.54 -14.73 -2.32
CA GLN A 42 9.63 -13.77 -3.41
C GLN A 42 11.11 -13.63 -3.85
N PRO A 43 11.54 -14.34 -4.91
CA PRO A 43 12.95 -14.35 -5.32
C PRO A 43 13.46 -12.99 -5.84
N TRP A 44 12.55 -12.12 -6.25
CA TRP A 44 12.87 -10.75 -6.73
C TRP A 44 12.89 -9.70 -5.63
N ALA A 45 12.52 -10.06 -4.39
CA ALA A 45 12.56 -9.12 -3.29
C ALA A 45 13.99 -8.73 -2.93
N LEU A 46 14.19 -7.45 -2.67
CA LEU A 46 15.49 -6.89 -2.27
C LEU A 46 15.98 -7.53 -0.97
N GLN A 47 17.24 -7.90 -0.92
CA GLN A 47 17.87 -8.51 0.25
C GLN A 47 18.66 -7.51 1.07
N LYS A 48 19.15 -6.45 0.42
CA LYS A 48 19.99 -5.44 1.05
C LYS A 48 19.59 -4.04 0.60
N TYR A 49 19.69 -3.08 1.48
CA TYR A 49 19.45 -1.68 1.16
C TYR A 49 20.33 -1.18 0.01
N THR A 50 21.57 -1.66 -0.08
CA THR A 50 22.53 -1.29 -1.13
C THR A 50 22.12 -1.74 -2.54
N GLU A 51 21.10 -2.59 -2.67
CA GLU A 51 20.55 -3.01 -3.96
C GLU A 51 19.54 -2.01 -4.52
N ILE A 52 19.08 -1.05 -3.71
CA ILE A 52 18.12 -0.03 -4.13
C ILE A 52 18.84 0.98 -5.03
N ARG A 53 18.41 1.05 -6.29
CA ARG A 53 19.05 1.91 -7.29
C ARG A 53 18.56 3.35 -7.25
N LYS A 54 17.26 3.55 -7.00
CA LYS A 54 16.62 4.86 -6.95
C LYS A 54 15.79 5.00 -5.66
N PRO A 55 16.42 5.28 -4.51
CA PRO A 55 15.73 5.29 -3.23
C PRO A 55 14.54 6.25 -3.14
N SER A 56 14.64 7.42 -3.80
CA SER A 56 13.56 8.41 -3.84
C SER A 56 12.39 8.02 -4.73
N MET A 57 12.52 6.95 -5.51
CA MET A 57 11.47 6.44 -6.39
C MET A 57 10.87 5.11 -5.89
N LEU A 58 11.43 4.52 -4.85
CA LEU A 58 10.95 3.25 -4.32
C LEU A 58 10.17 3.48 -3.03
N TRP A 59 8.84 3.38 -3.10
CA TRP A 59 8.04 3.47 -1.89
C TRP A 59 8.13 2.18 -1.04
N VAL A 60 8.08 2.35 0.27
CA VAL A 60 8.21 1.26 1.28
C VAL A 60 6.86 0.94 1.88
N PHE A 61 6.14 1.96 2.34
CA PHE A 61 4.82 1.83 2.94
C PHE A 61 3.81 2.72 2.24
N VAL A 62 2.56 2.27 2.25
CA VAL A 62 1.41 2.98 1.70
C VAL A 62 0.23 2.86 2.65
N ASP A 63 -0.58 3.92 2.74
CA ASP A 63 -1.90 3.81 3.34
C ASP A 63 -2.79 2.89 2.50
N GLU A 64 -3.29 1.81 3.09
CA GLU A 64 -4.15 0.85 2.42
C GLU A 64 -5.63 1.07 2.75
N HIS A 65 -6.49 0.82 1.75
CA HIS A 65 -7.93 1.00 1.87
C HIS A 65 -8.52 0.06 2.93
N PRO A 66 -9.40 0.56 3.83
CA PRO A 66 -9.96 -0.25 4.92
C PRO A 66 -10.68 -1.52 4.49
N ASP A 67 -11.30 -1.48 3.33
CA ASP A 67 -12.03 -2.64 2.77
C ASP A 67 -11.11 -3.66 2.06
N GLY A 68 -9.83 -3.29 1.84
CA GLY A 68 -8.85 -4.14 1.16
C GLY A 68 -7.81 -4.75 2.09
N ILE A 69 -7.61 -4.12 3.25
CA ILE A 69 -6.53 -4.48 4.15
C ILE A 69 -6.76 -5.87 4.79
N ASN A 70 -6.03 -6.87 4.32
CA ASN A 70 -6.12 -8.27 4.73
C ASN A 70 -4.85 -8.75 5.43
N ASP A 71 -3.69 -8.41 4.91
CA ASP A 71 -2.36 -8.75 5.44
C ASP A 71 -1.47 -7.50 5.53
N GLY A 72 -0.17 -7.66 5.79
CA GLY A 72 0.79 -6.56 5.94
C GLY A 72 1.44 -6.09 4.65
N VAL A 73 1.05 -6.63 3.51
CA VAL A 73 1.70 -6.44 2.22
C VAL A 73 0.75 -5.78 1.23
N PHE A 74 1.24 -4.81 0.46
CA PHE A 74 0.52 -4.18 -0.63
C PHE A 74 1.06 -4.66 -1.97
N SER A 75 0.24 -5.36 -2.73
CA SER A 75 0.60 -5.95 -4.01
C SER A 75 0.14 -5.08 -5.18
N THR A 76 1.08 -4.73 -6.05
CA THR A 76 0.78 -4.17 -7.38
C THR A 76 0.75 -5.23 -8.48
N LEU A 77 0.87 -6.51 -8.10
CA LEU A 77 0.80 -7.63 -9.03
C LEU A 77 -0.66 -7.91 -9.38
N SER A 78 -1.15 -7.26 -10.42
CA SER A 78 -2.51 -7.47 -10.93
C SER A 78 -2.47 -8.29 -12.22
N GLY A 79 -3.44 -9.20 -12.36
CA GLY A 79 -3.68 -9.91 -13.63
C GLY A 79 -4.33 -9.05 -14.71
N LYS A 80 -4.67 -7.78 -14.40
CA LYS A 80 -5.31 -6.83 -15.32
C LYS A 80 -4.44 -5.60 -15.51
N ALA A 81 -4.37 -5.11 -16.75
CA ALA A 81 -3.64 -3.89 -17.06
C ALA A 81 -4.26 -2.68 -16.32
N ASN A 82 -3.40 -1.82 -15.79
CA ASN A 82 -3.77 -0.57 -15.12
C ASN A 82 -4.81 -0.76 -14.00
N ALA A 83 -4.70 -1.86 -13.25
CA ALA A 83 -5.62 -2.16 -12.17
C ALA A 83 -4.90 -2.54 -10.89
N PHE A 84 -5.45 -2.07 -9.78
CA PHE A 84 -4.99 -2.44 -8.45
C PHE A 84 -5.47 -3.84 -8.05
N ASN A 85 -4.58 -4.63 -7.43
CA ASN A 85 -4.95 -5.82 -6.67
C ASN A 85 -5.36 -5.39 -5.26
N ASP A 86 -4.45 -4.76 -4.55
CA ASP A 86 -4.72 -4.09 -3.27
C ASP A 86 -4.95 -2.61 -3.53
N LEU A 87 -5.97 -2.02 -2.90
CA LEU A 87 -6.37 -0.65 -3.16
C LEU A 87 -5.71 0.30 -2.14
N PRO A 88 -5.05 1.40 -2.57
CA PRO A 88 -4.57 2.40 -1.64
C PRO A 88 -5.73 3.19 -1.02
N ALA A 89 -5.52 3.67 0.22
CA ALA A 89 -6.49 4.50 0.90
C ALA A 89 -6.62 5.90 0.29
N SER A 90 -7.73 6.57 0.60
CA SER A 90 -8.02 7.95 0.17
C SER A 90 -8.34 8.86 1.36
N TYR A 91 -7.67 8.64 2.51
CA TYR A 91 -7.94 9.33 3.77
C TYR A 91 -7.69 10.83 3.73
N HIS A 92 -6.75 11.29 2.91
CA HIS A 92 -6.28 12.67 2.86
C HIS A 92 -7.01 13.46 1.77
N ASN A 93 -8.34 13.60 1.92
CA ASN A 93 -9.19 14.29 0.93
C ASN A 93 -9.02 13.75 -0.50
N GLY A 94 -9.16 12.45 -0.66
CA GLY A 94 -8.96 11.75 -1.94
C GLY A 94 -7.51 11.56 -2.31
N ALA A 95 -6.63 11.39 -1.32
CA ALA A 95 -5.22 11.10 -1.47
C ALA A 95 -4.76 10.00 -0.51
N GLY A 96 -3.65 9.35 -0.79
CA GLY A 96 -2.98 8.37 0.07
C GLY A 96 -1.55 8.77 0.41
N GLY A 97 -1.08 8.35 1.58
CA GLY A 97 0.28 8.58 2.04
C GLY A 97 1.23 7.47 1.59
N PHE A 98 2.44 7.86 1.22
CA PHE A 98 3.54 6.95 0.88
C PHE A 98 4.80 7.36 1.65
N SER A 99 5.56 6.37 2.12
CA SER A 99 6.94 6.57 2.55
C SER A 99 7.90 5.92 1.57
N PHE A 100 9.06 6.53 1.36
CA PHE A 100 10.06 6.08 0.39
C PHE A 100 11.32 5.57 1.06
N SER A 101 12.13 4.82 0.32
CA SER A 101 13.29 4.15 0.88
C SER A 101 14.46 5.09 1.22
N ASP A 102 14.45 6.34 0.76
CA ASP A 102 15.37 7.41 1.20
C ASP A 102 14.89 8.14 2.47
N GLY A 103 13.71 7.79 2.99
CA GLY A 103 13.14 8.34 4.22
C GLY A 103 12.16 9.51 4.00
N HIS A 104 11.96 10.00 2.78
CA HIS A 104 10.93 11.01 2.55
C HIS A 104 9.52 10.41 2.51
N ALA A 105 8.50 11.25 2.59
CA ALA A 105 7.10 10.87 2.47
C ALA A 105 6.37 11.80 1.50
N GLU A 106 5.40 11.26 0.77
CA GLU A 106 4.55 11.98 -0.16
C GLU A 106 3.07 11.71 0.10
N ILE A 107 2.24 12.71 -0.20
CA ILE A 107 0.78 12.56 -0.29
C ILE A 107 0.41 12.57 -1.78
N LYS A 108 0.02 11.41 -2.31
CA LYS A 108 -0.42 11.26 -3.69
C LYS A 108 -1.92 11.48 -3.80
N LYS A 109 -2.33 12.55 -4.50
CA LYS A 109 -3.73 12.79 -4.82
C LYS A 109 -4.18 11.88 -5.96
N TRP A 110 -5.31 11.20 -5.74
CA TRP A 110 -5.88 10.29 -6.71
C TRP A 110 -6.69 11.02 -7.79
N LEU A 111 -6.60 10.53 -9.01
CA LEU A 111 -7.30 11.04 -10.18
C LEU A 111 -8.53 10.15 -10.50
N ASP A 112 -8.34 8.84 -10.44
CA ASP A 112 -9.36 7.87 -10.82
C ASP A 112 -10.45 7.72 -9.74
N PRO A 113 -11.74 7.70 -10.12
CA PRO A 113 -12.82 7.46 -9.17
C PRO A 113 -12.70 6.12 -8.45
N GLY A 114 -12.18 5.09 -9.12
CA GLY A 114 -11.96 3.76 -8.53
C GLY A 114 -10.98 3.77 -7.37
N THR A 115 -9.93 4.61 -7.43
CA THR A 115 -8.98 4.78 -6.34
C THR A 115 -9.55 5.59 -5.17
N LYS A 116 -10.51 6.49 -5.45
CA LYS A 116 -11.24 7.30 -4.46
C LYS A 116 -12.48 6.61 -3.89
N ARG A 117 -12.55 5.29 -3.98
CA ARG A 117 -13.68 4.52 -3.48
C ARG A 117 -13.97 4.85 -2.01
N PRO A 118 -15.24 5.09 -1.63
CA PRO A 118 -15.62 5.23 -0.23
C PRO A 118 -15.48 3.90 0.52
N VAL A 119 -15.28 3.98 1.83
CA VAL A 119 -15.30 2.80 2.70
C VAL A 119 -16.72 2.29 2.83
N LEU A 120 -16.97 1.08 2.36
CA LEU A 120 -18.28 0.43 2.36
C LEU A 120 -18.38 -0.74 3.35
N ARG A 121 -17.26 -1.10 4.02
CA ARG A 121 -17.13 -2.29 4.87
C ARG A 121 -17.46 -3.58 4.10
N GLN A 122 -17.07 -3.61 2.84
CA GLN A 122 -17.20 -4.76 1.94
C GLN A 122 -15.87 -5.02 1.28
N PRO A 123 -15.46 -6.27 1.10
CA PRO A 123 -14.19 -6.58 0.47
C PRO A 123 -14.01 -5.86 -0.87
N VAL A 124 -12.83 -5.30 -1.08
CA VAL A 124 -12.47 -4.74 -2.39
C VAL A 124 -12.22 -5.92 -3.31
N SER A 125 -12.91 -5.94 -4.44
CA SER A 125 -12.60 -6.90 -5.50
C SER A 125 -11.24 -6.56 -6.12
N SER A 126 -10.39 -7.55 -6.31
CA SER A 126 -9.16 -7.39 -7.08
C SER A 126 -9.46 -6.88 -8.50
N GLY A 127 -8.57 -6.07 -9.05
CA GLY A 127 -8.70 -5.55 -10.41
C GLY A 127 -9.48 -4.24 -10.51
N THR A 128 -9.42 -3.39 -9.48
CA THR A 128 -9.92 -2.01 -9.58
C THR A 128 -9.13 -1.24 -10.63
N VAL A 129 -9.79 -0.88 -11.74
CA VAL A 129 -9.17 -0.17 -12.86
C VAL A 129 -8.91 1.29 -12.48
N ALA A 130 -7.66 1.71 -12.66
CA ALA A 130 -7.18 3.06 -12.31
C ALA A 130 -6.05 3.48 -13.29
N PRO A 131 -6.40 3.87 -14.52
CA PRO A 131 -5.42 4.07 -15.59
C PRO A 131 -4.45 5.23 -15.36
N HIS A 132 -4.80 6.19 -14.51
CA HIS A 132 -3.93 7.33 -14.17
C HIS A 132 -3.16 7.09 -12.86
N ASP A 133 -3.75 6.39 -11.90
CA ASP A 133 -3.17 6.21 -10.56
C ASP A 133 -2.29 4.97 -10.45
N PHE A 134 -2.74 3.83 -11.01
CA PHE A 134 -2.00 2.58 -10.93
C PHE A 134 -0.59 2.66 -11.53
N PRO A 135 -0.36 3.26 -12.71
CA PRO A 135 0.98 3.37 -13.28
C PRO A 135 1.95 4.09 -12.35
N TRP A 136 1.51 5.18 -11.71
CA TRP A 136 2.34 5.94 -10.76
C TRP A 136 2.78 5.08 -9.57
N VAL A 137 1.85 4.31 -8.99
CA VAL A 137 2.14 3.42 -7.85
C VAL A 137 3.02 2.25 -8.26
N ASN A 138 2.68 1.60 -9.39
CA ASN A 138 3.38 0.41 -9.86
C ASN A 138 4.81 0.70 -10.34
N GLU A 139 5.04 1.83 -10.97
CA GLU A 139 6.37 2.28 -11.39
C GLU A 139 7.29 2.46 -10.18
N ARG A 140 6.75 3.03 -9.09
CA ARG A 140 7.48 3.30 -7.85
C ARG A 140 7.48 2.14 -6.85
N ALA A 141 6.84 1.03 -7.19
CA ALA A 141 6.89 -0.20 -6.39
C ALA A 141 8.15 -1.02 -6.68
N LYS A 142 8.77 -0.83 -7.84
CA LYS A 142 9.85 -1.69 -8.35
C LYS A 142 11.20 -1.00 -8.23
N ASN A 143 12.23 -1.79 -7.96
CA ASN A 143 13.60 -1.33 -7.99
C ASN A 143 14.06 -1.18 -9.46
N GLN A 144 14.03 0.03 -9.96
CA GLN A 144 14.37 0.36 -11.36
C GLN A 144 15.83 0.80 -11.52
#